data_bf6682a9a57b690a4967ec9fde1a62c9
#
_entry.id   bf6682a9a57b690a4967ec9fde1a62c9
#
_cell.length_a   1.000
_cell.length_b   1.000
_cell.length_c   1.000
_cell.angle_alpha   90.00
_cell.angle_beta   90.00
_cell.angle_gamma   90.00
#
_symmetry.space_group_name_H-M   'P 1'
#
loop_
_entity.id
_entity.type
_entity.pdbx_description
1 polymer ?
#
loop_
_entity_poly.entity_id
_entity_poly.type
_entity_poly.pdbx_seq_one_letter_code
_entity_poly.pdbx_strand_id
1 'polypeptide(L)'
;VPESTASALIEKHPAGSTLVGLIEGNGRFVAGEPRYRRDITAARGAAPDQRPGAAVFTCIDSRVTAESVFDCDFGQLLVVRTAGHVPDRAAVGSLEFAAAELGIGLVVVLGHERCGAIGAAVRAVEADTHDPRSDYLVEQLWQPASQALAEAGPEREVASHAMRLQVRRTVADLSRRTSLEDVLVVGAVYDLDTGVVSLVEEN
;
A
#
# COMPACT_ATOMS: atom_id res chain seq x y z
N VAL A 1 17.65 4.69 -9.62
CA VAL A 1 16.94 5.17 -8.43
C VAL A 1 17.81 6.26 -7.80
N PRO A 2 17.31 7.47 -7.56
CA PRO A 2 18.09 8.46 -6.82
C PRO A 2 18.28 7.97 -5.38
N GLU A 3 19.54 7.91 -4.96
CA GLU A 3 20.01 7.32 -3.70
C GLU A 3 19.66 8.11 -2.42
N SER A 4 18.82 9.14 -2.47
CA SER A 4 18.93 10.14 -1.40
C SER A 4 18.00 10.02 -0.18
N THR A 5 16.81 9.42 -0.30
CA THR A 5 15.88 9.40 0.85
C THR A 5 15.48 7.97 1.26
N ALA A 6 15.12 7.13 0.32
CA ALA A 6 14.76 5.74 0.63
C ALA A 6 15.94 4.93 1.17
N SER A 7 17.15 5.11 0.61
CA SER A 7 18.38 4.45 1.11
C SER A 7 18.70 4.87 2.55
N ALA A 8 18.52 6.14 2.89
CA ALA A 8 18.78 6.63 4.24
C ALA A 8 17.76 6.12 5.29
N LEU A 9 16.50 5.90 4.89
CA LEU A 9 15.49 5.29 5.75
C LEU A 9 15.76 3.79 5.95
N ILE A 10 16.16 3.10 4.88
CA ILE A 10 16.51 1.68 4.91
C ILE A 10 17.72 1.43 5.83
N GLU A 11 18.75 2.27 5.76
CA GLU A 11 19.96 2.11 6.58
C GLU A 11 19.75 2.41 8.06
N LYS A 12 18.77 3.25 8.41
CA LYS A 12 18.59 3.75 9.79
C LYS A 12 17.53 3.01 10.59
N HIS A 13 16.58 2.33 9.95
CA HIS A 13 15.47 1.67 10.65
C HIS A 13 15.68 0.15 10.72
N PRO A 14 15.42 -0.51 11.86
CA PRO A 14 15.56 -1.98 11.99
C PRO A 14 14.77 -2.77 10.94
N ALA A 15 13.62 -2.23 10.51
CA ALA A 15 12.78 -2.84 9.46
C ALA A 15 13.25 -2.57 8.01
N GLY A 16 14.34 -1.83 7.82
CA GLY A 16 14.88 -1.53 6.48
C GLY A 16 15.22 -2.80 5.68
N SER A 17 15.81 -3.79 6.33
CA SER A 17 16.11 -5.07 5.69
C SER A 17 14.86 -5.83 5.21
N THR A 18 13.74 -5.71 5.94
CA THR A 18 12.45 -6.26 5.54
C THR A 18 11.92 -5.60 4.27
N LEU A 19 12.02 -4.26 4.19
CA LEU A 19 11.65 -3.52 2.98
C LEU A 19 12.49 -3.93 1.78
N VAL A 20 13.81 -4.06 1.94
CA VAL A 20 14.71 -4.57 0.87
C VAL A 20 14.24 -5.95 0.41
N GLY A 21 13.95 -6.87 1.33
CA GLY A 21 13.45 -8.21 1.01
C GLY A 21 12.15 -8.20 0.20
N LEU A 22 11.21 -7.29 0.50
CA LEU A 22 9.98 -7.11 -0.28
C LEU A 22 10.27 -6.60 -1.71
N ILE A 23 11.17 -5.63 -1.86
CA ILE A 23 11.56 -5.11 -3.19
C ILE A 23 12.29 -6.17 -4.01
N GLU A 24 13.17 -6.95 -3.41
CA GLU A 24 13.79 -8.11 -4.06
C GLU A 24 12.75 -9.16 -4.48
N GLY A 25 11.73 -9.40 -3.63
CA GLY A 25 10.60 -10.26 -3.95
C GLY A 25 9.82 -9.76 -5.16
N ASN A 26 9.56 -8.45 -5.23
CA ASN A 26 8.95 -7.85 -6.41
C ASN A 26 9.84 -8.02 -7.66
N GLY A 27 11.14 -7.90 -7.54
CA GLY A 27 12.08 -8.19 -8.65
C GLY A 27 11.92 -9.63 -9.18
N ARG A 28 11.78 -10.63 -8.32
CA ARG A 28 11.52 -12.02 -8.73
C ARG A 28 10.15 -12.19 -9.39
N PHE A 29 9.12 -11.52 -8.86
CA PHE A 29 7.79 -11.52 -9.46
C PHE A 29 7.82 -10.96 -10.89
N VAL A 30 8.46 -9.82 -11.11
CA VAL A 30 8.61 -9.18 -12.43
C VAL A 30 9.42 -10.07 -13.38
N ALA A 31 10.46 -10.74 -12.89
CA ALA A 31 11.25 -11.67 -13.69
C ALA A 31 10.51 -12.97 -14.04
N GLY A 32 9.35 -13.24 -13.45
CA GLY A 32 8.65 -14.51 -13.60
C GLY A 32 9.33 -15.69 -12.90
N GLU A 33 10.16 -15.42 -11.89
CA GLU A 33 10.96 -16.38 -11.13
C GLU A 33 10.56 -16.43 -9.65
N PRO A 34 9.27 -16.72 -9.31
CA PRO A 34 8.81 -16.72 -7.94
C PRO A 34 9.50 -17.84 -7.13
N ARG A 35 9.92 -17.51 -5.92
CA ARG A 35 10.53 -18.45 -4.98
C ARG A 35 9.50 -19.42 -4.39
N TYR A 36 8.28 -18.94 -4.15
CA TYR A 36 7.26 -19.66 -3.40
C TYR A 36 6.11 -20.15 -4.32
N ARG A 37 5.73 -21.42 -4.17
CA ARG A 37 4.64 -22.03 -4.94
C ARG A 37 3.25 -21.64 -4.43
N ARG A 38 3.13 -21.35 -3.13
CA ARG A 38 1.85 -21.06 -2.44
C ARG A 38 0.80 -22.15 -2.63
N ASP A 39 1.23 -23.40 -2.55
CA ASP A 39 0.36 -24.57 -2.63
C ASP A 39 -0.09 -25.06 -1.23
N ILE A 40 -0.91 -26.10 -1.21
CA ILE A 40 -1.43 -26.68 0.05
C ILE A 40 -0.33 -27.20 0.99
N THR A 41 0.82 -27.58 0.47
CA THR A 41 1.95 -28.07 1.28
C THR A 41 2.57 -26.90 2.04
N ALA A 42 2.78 -25.76 1.36
CA ALA A 42 3.25 -24.54 1.99
C ALA A 42 2.25 -24.03 3.05
N ALA A 43 0.94 -24.01 2.72
CA ALA A 43 -0.10 -23.61 3.66
C ALA A 43 -0.13 -24.47 4.94
N ARG A 44 0.00 -25.79 4.79
CA ARG A 44 0.08 -26.71 5.94
C ARG A 44 1.35 -26.50 6.78
N GLY A 45 2.47 -26.16 6.13
CA GLY A 45 3.71 -25.83 6.83
C GLY A 45 3.60 -24.58 7.69
N ALA A 46 2.84 -23.59 7.24
CA ALA A 46 2.60 -22.32 7.97
C ALA A 46 1.46 -22.41 9.01
N ALA A 47 0.61 -23.44 8.98
CA ALA A 47 -0.56 -23.54 9.84
C ALA A 47 -0.29 -23.48 11.36
N PRO A 48 0.83 -24.02 11.90
CA PRO A 48 1.10 -23.97 13.34
C PRO A 48 1.45 -22.59 13.87
N ASP A 49 2.03 -21.71 13.05
CA ASP A 49 2.56 -20.41 13.49
C ASP A 49 2.66 -19.43 12.30
N GLN A 50 2.55 -18.14 12.58
CA GLN A 50 2.80 -17.08 11.60
C GLN A 50 3.90 -16.16 12.11
N ARG A 51 4.76 -15.72 11.21
CA ARG A 51 5.84 -14.75 11.50
C ARG A 51 5.91 -13.68 10.42
N PRO A 52 4.90 -12.81 10.36
CA PRO A 52 4.87 -11.76 9.36
C PRO A 52 6.00 -10.76 9.61
N GLY A 53 6.78 -10.48 8.57
CA GLY A 53 7.82 -9.45 8.63
C GLY A 53 7.26 -8.04 8.43
N ALA A 54 6.12 -7.94 7.77
CA ALA A 54 5.48 -6.66 7.40
C ALA A 54 3.96 -6.79 7.25
N ALA A 55 3.29 -5.64 7.25
CA ALA A 55 1.92 -5.52 6.75
C ALA A 55 1.91 -4.69 5.46
N VAL A 56 1.08 -5.09 4.50
CA VAL A 56 0.75 -4.29 3.31
C VAL A 56 -0.69 -3.81 3.42
N PHE A 57 -0.86 -2.50 3.44
CA PHE A 57 -2.17 -1.87 3.35
C PHE A 57 -2.43 -1.44 1.92
N THR A 58 -3.42 -2.03 1.25
CA THR A 58 -3.64 -1.84 -0.18
C THR A 58 -5.11 -1.83 -0.59
N CYS A 59 -5.37 -1.71 -1.89
CA CYS A 59 -6.71 -1.72 -2.45
C CYS A 59 -7.30 -3.14 -2.51
N ILE A 60 -8.66 -3.21 -2.51
CA ILE A 60 -9.41 -4.44 -2.77
C ILE A 60 -9.33 -4.92 -4.23
N ASP A 61 -8.71 -4.16 -5.13
CA ASP A 61 -8.60 -4.49 -6.56
C ASP A 61 -8.04 -5.91 -6.75
N SER A 62 -8.79 -6.76 -7.46
CA SER A 62 -8.47 -8.19 -7.61
C SER A 62 -7.16 -8.48 -8.34
N ARG A 63 -6.61 -7.48 -9.05
CA ARG A 63 -5.32 -7.57 -9.76
C ARG A 63 -4.14 -7.31 -8.84
N VAL A 64 -4.36 -6.83 -7.61
CA VAL A 64 -3.31 -6.51 -6.62
C VAL A 64 -3.28 -7.60 -5.55
N THR A 65 -2.51 -8.65 -5.79
CA THR A 65 -2.27 -9.73 -4.83
C THR A 65 -0.92 -9.50 -4.18
N ALA A 66 -0.91 -8.84 -3.01
CA ALA A 66 0.31 -8.38 -2.37
C ALA A 66 1.32 -9.50 -2.12
N GLU A 67 0.86 -10.68 -1.68
CA GLU A 67 1.71 -11.85 -1.45
C GLU A 67 2.41 -12.30 -2.74
N SER A 68 1.73 -12.20 -3.89
CA SER A 68 2.35 -12.54 -5.18
C SER A 68 3.28 -11.44 -5.67
N VAL A 69 2.85 -10.18 -5.55
CA VAL A 69 3.63 -9.00 -5.99
C VAL A 69 4.97 -8.91 -5.26
N PHE A 70 5.00 -9.27 -3.97
CA PHE A 70 6.22 -9.27 -3.15
C PHE A 70 6.86 -10.65 -2.99
N ASP A 71 6.36 -11.65 -3.70
CA ASP A 71 6.83 -13.05 -3.63
C ASP A 71 7.04 -13.51 -2.18
N CYS A 72 6.00 -13.39 -1.36
CA CYS A 72 5.96 -13.85 0.02
C CYS A 72 5.20 -15.17 0.15
N ASP A 73 5.60 -16.03 1.08
CA ASP A 73 4.90 -17.28 1.40
C ASP A 73 3.81 -17.08 2.47
N PHE A 74 3.04 -18.13 2.76
CA PHE A 74 2.07 -18.16 3.85
C PHE A 74 2.72 -17.76 5.19
N GLY A 75 2.05 -16.91 5.95
CA GLY A 75 2.51 -16.47 7.28
C GLY A 75 3.62 -15.41 7.27
N GLN A 76 4.14 -14.99 6.11
CA GLN A 76 5.23 -14.01 6.02
C GLN A 76 4.77 -12.56 5.85
N LEU A 77 3.54 -12.35 5.35
CA LEU A 77 2.99 -11.04 5.07
C LEU A 77 1.56 -10.93 5.60
N LEU A 78 1.26 -9.83 6.28
CA LEU A 78 -0.12 -9.44 6.59
C LEU A 78 -0.65 -8.54 5.48
N VAL A 79 -1.92 -8.70 5.11
CA VAL A 79 -2.53 -7.86 4.07
C VAL A 79 -3.85 -7.30 4.58
N VAL A 80 -3.93 -5.97 4.67
CA VAL A 80 -5.14 -5.21 4.98
C VAL A 80 -5.62 -4.54 3.70
N ARG A 81 -6.92 -4.63 3.38
CA ARG A 81 -7.45 -4.15 2.10
C ARG A 81 -8.75 -3.38 2.27
N THR A 82 -8.80 -2.19 1.70
CA THR A 82 -10.02 -1.39 1.55
C THR A 82 -10.07 -0.80 0.14
N ALA A 83 -11.23 -0.40 -0.37
CA ALA A 83 -11.30 0.27 -1.67
C ALA A 83 -10.51 1.58 -1.64
N GLY A 84 -9.59 1.76 -2.61
CA GLY A 84 -8.70 2.92 -2.64
C GLY A 84 -7.76 3.05 -1.44
N HIS A 85 -7.48 1.96 -0.73
CA HIS A 85 -6.68 1.94 0.51
C HIS A 85 -7.06 3.07 1.50
N VAL A 86 -8.38 3.29 1.66
CA VAL A 86 -8.91 4.26 2.63
C VAL A 86 -8.69 3.73 4.05
N PRO A 87 -8.01 4.46 4.94
CA PRO A 87 -7.65 4.01 6.28
C PRO A 87 -8.84 4.19 7.25
N ASP A 88 -9.85 3.33 7.14
CA ASP A 88 -10.95 3.30 8.09
C ASP A 88 -10.53 2.73 9.46
N ARG A 89 -11.45 2.80 10.44
CA ARG A 89 -11.16 2.35 11.80
C ARG A 89 -10.77 0.87 11.89
N ALA A 90 -11.37 0.02 11.05
CA ALA A 90 -11.07 -1.42 11.07
C ALA A 90 -9.71 -1.72 10.45
N ALA A 91 -9.39 -1.06 9.33
CA ALA A 91 -8.08 -1.18 8.69
C ALA A 91 -6.96 -0.70 9.63
N VAL A 92 -7.14 0.49 10.21
CA VAL A 92 -6.15 1.05 11.15
C VAL A 92 -5.99 0.17 12.38
N GLY A 93 -7.08 -0.26 13.02
CA GLY A 93 -7.03 -1.15 14.17
C GLY A 93 -6.37 -2.50 13.86
N SER A 94 -6.48 -3.00 12.62
CA SER A 94 -5.78 -4.21 12.18
C SER A 94 -4.27 -4.00 12.08
N LEU A 95 -3.82 -2.83 11.60
CA LEU A 95 -2.40 -2.48 11.55
C LEU A 95 -1.81 -2.27 12.95
N GLU A 96 -2.55 -1.61 13.84
CA GLU A 96 -2.16 -1.41 15.25
C GLU A 96 -2.05 -2.76 15.98
N PHE A 97 -3.02 -3.67 15.78
CA PHE A 97 -2.96 -5.03 16.28
C PHE A 97 -1.73 -5.79 15.76
N ALA A 98 -1.44 -5.67 14.46
CA ALA A 98 -0.30 -6.32 13.85
C ALA A 98 1.04 -5.82 14.46
N ALA A 99 1.15 -4.53 14.75
CA ALA A 99 2.32 -3.97 15.42
C ALA A 99 2.43 -4.47 16.86
N ALA A 100 1.34 -4.37 17.64
CA ALA A 100 1.35 -4.67 19.07
C ALA A 100 1.47 -6.17 19.39
N GLU A 101 0.74 -7.02 18.66
CA GLU A 101 0.61 -8.45 19.00
C GLU A 101 1.49 -9.35 18.14
N LEU A 102 1.80 -8.96 16.90
CA LEU A 102 2.60 -9.75 15.98
C LEU A 102 4.01 -9.16 15.75
N GLY A 103 4.29 -8.00 16.32
CA GLY A 103 5.61 -7.39 16.33
C GLY A 103 6.11 -6.96 14.95
N ILE A 104 5.21 -6.60 14.02
CA ILE A 104 5.65 -6.10 12.72
C ILE A 104 6.34 -4.75 12.87
N GLY A 105 7.48 -4.58 12.20
CA GLY A 105 8.22 -3.30 12.19
C GLY A 105 8.03 -2.48 10.90
N LEU A 106 7.25 -2.98 9.93
CA LEU A 106 7.05 -2.35 8.62
C LEU A 106 5.58 -2.37 8.20
N VAL A 107 5.08 -1.21 7.76
CA VAL A 107 3.82 -1.08 7.01
C VAL A 107 4.12 -0.47 5.65
N VAL A 108 3.71 -1.14 4.57
CA VAL A 108 3.75 -0.62 3.20
C VAL A 108 2.35 -0.20 2.79
N VAL A 109 2.13 1.08 2.56
CA VAL A 109 0.91 1.61 1.94
C VAL A 109 1.08 1.48 0.43
N LEU A 110 0.43 0.48 -0.16
CA LEU A 110 0.58 0.13 -1.57
C LEU A 110 -0.60 0.63 -2.38
N GLY A 111 -0.43 1.77 -3.06
CA GLY A 111 -1.32 2.21 -4.13
C GLY A 111 -1.08 1.41 -5.42
N HIS A 112 -1.95 1.57 -6.40
CA HIS A 112 -1.76 0.95 -7.71
C HIS A 112 -2.34 1.81 -8.83
N GLU A 113 -1.76 1.72 -10.00
CA GLU A 113 -2.26 2.44 -11.19
C GLU A 113 -3.67 1.96 -11.58
N ARG A 114 -4.45 2.84 -12.21
CA ARG A 114 -5.81 2.58 -12.68
C ARG A 114 -6.75 2.08 -11.57
N CYS A 115 -6.60 2.64 -10.36
CA CYS A 115 -7.48 2.34 -9.23
C CYS A 115 -8.90 2.82 -9.50
N GLY A 116 -9.88 1.88 -9.49
CA GLY A 116 -11.28 2.20 -9.77
C GLY A 116 -11.90 3.15 -8.75
N ALA A 117 -11.54 3.03 -7.46
CA ALA A 117 -12.04 3.92 -6.40
C ALA A 117 -11.51 5.35 -6.54
N ILE A 118 -10.22 5.52 -6.85
CA ILE A 118 -9.61 6.82 -7.12
C ILE A 118 -10.24 7.45 -8.36
N GLY A 119 -10.38 6.70 -9.45
CA GLY A 119 -11.05 7.20 -10.67
C GLY A 119 -12.50 7.61 -10.44
N ALA A 120 -13.24 6.90 -9.58
CA ALA A 120 -14.61 7.29 -9.21
C ALA A 120 -14.63 8.61 -8.44
N ALA A 121 -13.71 8.81 -7.50
CA ALA A 121 -13.59 10.06 -6.75
C ALA A 121 -13.21 11.24 -7.67
N VAL A 122 -12.27 11.06 -8.60
CA VAL A 122 -11.92 12.10 -9.58
C VAL A 122 -13.14 12.53 -10.40
N ARG A 123 -13.89 11.58 -10.96
CA ARG A 123 -15.13 11.88 -11.72
C ARG A 123 -16.19 12.57 -10.88
N ALA A 124 -16.34 12.18 -9.61
CA ALA A 124 -17.31 12.81 -8.71
C ALA A 124 -16.95 14.28 -8.41
N VAL A 125 -15.65 14.58 -8.23
CA VAL A 125 -15.17 15.95 -8.05
C VAL A 125 -15.37 16.77 -9.32
N GLU A 126 -15.04 16.24 -10.50
CA GLU A 126 -15.24 16.93 -11.78
C GLU A 126 -16.71 17.25 -12.05
N ALA A 127 -17.61 16.35 -11.68
CA ALA A 127 -19.04 16.52 -11.89
C ALA A 127 -19.74 17.28 -10.74
N ASP A 128 -19.03 17.63 -9.67
CA ASP A 128 -19.59 18.18 -8.42
C ASP A 128 -20.80 17.38 -7.90
N THR A 129 -20.70 16.05 -8.00
CA THR A 129 -21.77 15.11 -7.66
C THR A 129 -21.44 14.29 -6.42
N HIS A 130 -21.30 14.93 -5.27
CA HIS A 130 -21.00 14.24 -4.02
C HIS A 130 -22.22 14.25 -3.09
N ASP A 131 -22.69 13.05 -2.68
CA ASP A 131 -23.58 12.87 -1.53
C ASP A 131 -22.84 12.19 -0.38
N PRO A 132 -22.38 12.96 0.62
CA PRO A 132 -21.61 12.40 1.75
C PRO A 132 -22.39 11.36 2.59
N ARG A 133 -23.71 11.25 2.40
CA ARG A 133 -24.53 10.28 3.14
C ARG A 133 -24.60 8.91 2.47
N SER A 134 -24.30 8.83 1.18
CA SER A 134 -24.37 7.59 0.41
C SER A 134 -23.02 7.12 -0.11
N ASP A 135 -21.98 7.96 -0.07
CA ASP A 135 -20.73 7.72 -0.81
C ASP A 135 -19.47 7.92 0.05
N TYR A 136 -19.40 7.12 1.13
CA TYR A 136 -18.28 7.15 2.08
C TYR A 136 -16.89 7.13 1.41
N LEU A 137 -16.70 6.30 0.39
CA LEU A 137 -15.40 6.17 -0.27
C LEU A 137 -15.03 7.44 -1.05
N VAL A 138 -16.00 8.02 -1.76
CA VAL A 138 -15.79 9.29 -2.48
C VAL A 138 -15.46 10.40 -1.50
N GLU A 139 -16.17 10.49 -0.35
CA GLU A 139 -15.88 11.45 0.70
C GLU A 139 -14.42 11.34 1.19
N GLN A 140 -13.95 10.13 1.49
CA GLN A 140 -12.59 9.90 1.96
C GLN A 140 -11.51 10.22 0.90
N LEU A 141 -11.84 10.05 -0.37
CA LEU A 141 -10.94 10.28 -1.50
C LEU A 141 -11.13 11.66 -2.15
N TRP A 142 -12.07 12.47 -1.66
CA TRP A 142 -12.39 13.79 -2.23
C TRP A 142 -11.19 14.73 -2.24
N GLN A 143 -10.49 14.84 -1.12
CA GLN A 143 -9.37 15.76 -0.99
C GLN A 143 -8.21 15.43 -1.95
N PRO A 144 -7.67 14.21 -2.03
CA PRO A 144 -6.61 13.89 -2.98
C PRO A 144 -7.08 14.01 -4.44
N ALA A 145 -8.36 13.74 -4.75
CA ALA A 145 -8.93 13.93 -6.09
C ALA A 145 -9.02 15.42 -6.45
N SER A 146 -9.56 16.27 -5.55
CA SER A 146 -9.65 17.72 -5.75
C SER A 146 -8.29 18.36 -5.91
N GLN A 147 -7.31 17.97 -5.10
CA GLN A 147 -5.95 18.47 -5.19
C GLN A 147 -5.32 18.12 -6.54
N ALA A 148 -5.46 16.86 -6.98
CA ALA A 148 -4.91 16.41 -8.26
C ALA A 148 -5.53 17.16 -9.44
N LEU A 149 -6.83 17.44 -9.39
CA LEU A 149 -7.51 18.25 -10.41
C LEU A 149 -7.04 19.71 -10.43
N ALA A 150 -6.82 20.30 -9.25
CA ALA A 150 -6.31 21.68 -9.14
C ALA A 150 -4.87 21.81 -9.67
N GLU A 151 -4.07 20.77 -9.58
CA GLU A 151 -2.68 20.71 -10.09
C GLU A 151 -2.59 20.30 -11.57
N ALA A 152 -3.69 20.11 -12.23
CA ALA A 152 -4.11 19.73 -13.58
C ALA A 152 -3.07 19.22 -14.60
N GLY A 153 -3.36 18.01 -15.09
CA GLY A 153 -2.79 17.36 -16.28
C GLY A 153 -3.89 16.66 -17.10
N PRO A 154 -3.56 15.86 -18.11
CA PRO A 154 -4.51 14.99 -18.79
C PRO A 154 -5.22 14.05 -17.79
N GLU A 155 -6.49 13.66 -18.07
CA GLU A 155 -7.33 12.88 -17.15
C GLU A 155 -6.62 11.62 -16.57
N ARG A 156 -5.81 10.94 -17.36
CA ARG A 156 -5.02 9.77 -16.91
C ARG A 156 -3.95 10.13 -15.89
N GLU A 157 -3.32 11.29 -16.04
CA GLU A 157 -2.33 11.82 -15.10
C GLU A 157 -2.99 12.26 -13.80
N VAL A 158 -4.20 12.83 -13.87
CA VAL A 158 -4.97 13.25 -12.69
C VAL A 158 -5.24 12.05 -11.76
N ALA A 159 -5.74 10.93 -12.27
CA ALA A 159 -6.04 9.76 -11.44
C ALA A 159 -4.76 9.14 -10.84
N SER A 160 -3.67 9.07 -11.60
CA SER A 160 -2.38 8.60 -11.11
C SER A 160 -1.82 9.55 -10.03
N HIS A 161 -1.95 10.87 -10.25
CA HIS A 161 -1.53 11.86 -9.27
C HIS A 161 -2.38 11.80 -7.98
N ALA A 162 -3.70 11.71 -8.10
CA ALA A 162 -4.61 11.54 -6.97
C ALA A 162 -4.28 10.28 -6.14
N MET A 163 -3.93 9.18 -6.81
CA MET A 163 -3.52 7.94 -6.14
C MET A 163 -2.24 8.15 -5.34
N ARG A 164 -1.22 8.81 -5.89
CA ARG A 164 0.02 9.11 -5.17
C ARG A 164 -0.20 10.05 -3.98
N LEU A 165 -1.06 11.06 -4.13
CA LEU A 165 -1.48 11.94 -3.02
C LEU A 165 -2.19 11.14 -1.91
N GLN A 166 -3.07 10.20 -2.27
CA GLN A 166 -3.73 9.34 -1.30
C GLN A 166 -2.72 8.43 -0.57
N VAL A 167 -1.74 7.86 -1.25
CA VAL A 167 -0.66 7.08 -0.62
C VAL A 167 0.08 7.94 0.41
N ARG A 168 0.57 9.13 0.01
CA ARG A 168 1.29 10.06 0.90
C ARG A 168 0.45 10.45 2.12
N ARG A 169 -0.83 10.79 1.91
CA ARG A 169 -1.75 11.14 2.99
C ARG A 169 -1.91 9.99 3.98
N THR A 170 -2.10 8.78 3.47
CA THR A 170 -2.25 7.57 4.30
C THR A 170 -0.97 7.27 5.09
N VAL A 171 0.20 7.39 4.47
CA VAL A 171 1.50 7.28 5.17
C VAL A 171 1.59 8.30 6.29
N ALA A 172 1.33 9.57 5.99
CA ALA A 172 1.38 10.64 6.99
C ALA A 172 0.38 10.43 8.14
N ASP A 173 -0.81 9.91 7.86
CA ASP A 173 -1.82 9.61 8.90
C ASP A 173 -1.40 8.45 9.80
N LEU A 174 -0.85 7.39 9.25
CA LEU A 174 -0.38 6.24 10.00
C LEU A 174 0.87 6.56 10.83
N SER A 175 1.84 7.28 10.25
CA SER A 175 3.09 7.66 10.92
C SER A 175 2.91 8.60 12.12
N ARG A 176 1.77 9.30 12.21
CA ARG A 176 1.44 10.15 13.37
C ARG A 176 0.81 9.41 14.53
N ARG A 177 0.53 8.13 14.40
CA ARG A 177 -0.13 7.33 15.44
C ARG A 177 0.88 6.84 16.45
N THR A 178 0.65 7.13 17.72
CA THR A 178 1.51 6.67 18.82
C THR A 178 1.61 5.14 18.88
N SER A 179 0.53 4.44 18.49
CA SER A 179 0.51 2.97 18.39
C SER A 179 1.41 2.39 17.29
N LEU A 180 1.92 3.23 16.39
CA LEU A 180 2.80 2.87 15.27
C LEU A 180 4.12 3.65 15.30
N GLU A 181 4.51 4.26 16.43
CA GLU A 181 5.70 5.13 16.52
C GLU A 181 7.03 4.39 16.21
N ASP A 182 7.09 3.10 16.53
CA ASP A 182 8.25 2.23 16.26
C ASP A 182 8.13 1.47 14.93
N VAL A 183 7.10 1.74 14.14
CA VAL A 183 6.84 1.07 12.86
C VAL A 183 7.28 1.96 11.71
N LEU A 184 8.12 1.45 10.83
CA LEU A 184 8.42 2.10 9.57
C LEU A 184 7.20 2.07 8.65
N VAL A 185 6.64 3.24 8.31
CA VAL A 185 5.53 3.35 7.36
C VAL A 185 6.05 3.94 6.07
N VAL A 186 5.92 3.22 4.97
CA VAL A 186 6.37 3.67 3.64
C VAL A 186 5.26 3.62 2.61
N GLY A 187 5.29 4.55 1.66
CA GLY A 187 4.40 4.57 0.51
C GLY A 187 5.02 3.89 -0.71
N ALA A 188 4.23 3.13 -1.43
CA ALA A 188 4.63 2.51 -2.69
C ALA A 188 3.50 2.49 -3.71
N VAL A 189 3.84 2.34 -4.98
CA VAL A 189 2.89 2.21 -6.09
C VAL A 189 3.23 1.00 -6.92
N TYR A 190 2.22 0.20 -7.19
CA TYR A 190 2.28 -0.97 -8.07
C TYR A 190 1.77 -0.60 -9.47
N ASP A 191 2.62 -0.77 -10.46
CA ASP A 191 2.28 -0.62 -11.87
C ASP A 191 1.70 -1.95 -12.40
N LEU A 192 0.45 -1.90 -12.84
CA LEU A 192 -0.28 -3.08 -13.34
C LEU A 192 0.23 -3.60 -14.69
N ASP A 193 0.95 -2.79 -15.46
CA ASP A 193 1.44 -3.18 -16.79
C ASP A 193 2.82 -3.85 -16.71
N THR A 194 3.68 -3.35 -15.83
CA THR A 194 5.04 -3.83 -15.67
C THR A 194 5.23 -4.79 -14.50
N GLY A 195 4.32 -4.79 -13.54
CA GLY A 195 4.46 -5.53 -12.30
C GLY A 195 5.42 -4.89 -11.28
N VAL A 196 6.01 -3.75 -11.61
CA VAL A 196 7.01 -3.07 -10.77
C VAL A 196 6.36 -2.33 -9.62
N VAL A 197 6.95 -2.45 -8.43
CA VAL A 197 6.64 -1.63 -7.26
C VAL A 197 7.72 -0.55 -7.11
N SER A 198 7.29 0.71 -7.04
CA SER A 198 8.17 1.87 -6.83
C SER A 198 7.81 2.57 -5.54
N LEU A 199 8.80 2.96 -4.73
CA LEU A 199 8.57 3.76 -3.53
C LEU A 199 8.10 5.18 -3.90
N VAL A 200 7.20 5.73 -3.10
CA VAL A 200 6.75 7.11 -3.20
C VAL A 200 7.62 7.97 -2.30
N GLU A 201 8.31 8.94 -2.87
CA GLU A 201 9.12 9.88 -2.09
C GLU A 201 8.22 10.81 -1.26
N GLU A 202 8.63 11.10 -0.03
CA GLU A 202 8.09 12.21 0.75
C GLU A 202 8.69 13.51 0.18
N ASN A 203 7.82 14.45 -0.17
CA ASN A 203 8.25 15.80 -0.60
C ASN A 203 8.52 16.66 0.62
#